data_e8949aa313d183f10ec10bad6af67178
#
_entry.id   e8949aa313d183f10ec10bad6af67178
#
_cell.length_a   1.000
_cell.length_b   1.000
_cell.length_c   1.000
_cell.angle_alpha   90.00
_cell.angle_beta   90.00
_cell.angle_gamma   90.00
#
_symmetry.space_group_name_H-M   'P 1'
#
loop_
_entity.id
_entity.type
_entity.pdbx_description
1 polymer ?
#
loop_
_entity_poly.entity_id
_entity_poly.type
_entity_poly.pdbx_seq_one_letter_code
_entity_poly.pdbx_strand_id
1 'polypeptide(L)'
;MPEKKLSPKKVIPIVVVCFTLGAVILLVSNFLTEYMTRRSGRQAYYAGDYQTCYQNLFGKDLNETEQIMYSKSESILTIRMWLREYDVFVNEGSELEALDSLLQAVHDYPSLLTYATEWNAQDEVTAAFQDILNILAQKYQLSQEEAQRIAGISNNVEYTQNVMQVLQNLGLGSWEFPEGNTQDKDAEQTTEAVSEPLPDPLPEESAILQ
;
A
#
# COMPACT_ATOMS: atom_id res chain seq x y z
N MET A 1 -1.39 -53.11 -43.78
CA MET A 1 -0.71 -51.98 -44.47
C MET A 1 0.60 -51.72 -43.71
N PRO A 2 1.78 -51.74 -44.37
CA PRO A 2 3.05 -51.53 -43.66
C PRO A 2 3.18 -50.05 -43.26
N GLU A 3 3.34 -49.81 -41.97
CA GLU A 3 3.63 -48.48 -41.44
C GLU A 3 5.00 -47.99 -41.95
N LYS A 4 5.01 -46.94 -42.76
CA LYS A 4 6.22 -46.29 -43.26
C LYS A 4 6.86 -45.54 -42.10
N LYS A 5 7.81 -46.17 -41.38
CA LYS A 5 8.63 -45.50 -40.37
C LYS A 5 9.47 -44.42 -41.05
N LEU A 6 9.20 -43.17 -40.71
CA LEU A 6 9.98 -41.99 -41.16
C LEU A 6 11.43 -42.13 -40.68
N SER A 7 12.39 -41.95 -41.60
CA SER A 7 13.81 -41.97 -41.27
C SER A 7 14.14 -40.86 -40.26
N PRO A 8 14.89 -41.13 -39.17
CA PRO A 8 15.24 -40.12 -38.14
C PRO A 8 15.93 -38.90 -38.74
N LYS A 9 16.67 -39.05 -39.85
CA LYS A 9 17.29 -37.90 -40.56
C LYS A 9 16.30 -36.88 -41.14
N LYS A 10 15.04 -37.29 -41.36
CA LYS A 10 13.98 -36.40 -41.85
C LYS A 10 13.12 -35.85 -40.71
N VAL A 11 13.06 -36.56 -39.58
CA VAL A 11 12.26 -36.14 -38.41
C VAL A 11 12.96 -35.04 -37.60
N ILE A 12 14.28 -35.15 -37.43
CA ILE A 12 15.08 -34.18 -36.66
C ILE A 12 14.90 -32.72 -37.14
N PRO A 13 15.05 -32.40 -38.45
CA PRO A 13 14.87 -31.03 -38.89
C PRO A 13 13.44 -30.52 -38.72
N ILE A 14 12.43 -31.36 -38.83
CA ILE A 14 11.04 -30.98 -38.60
C ILE A 14 10.81 -30.59 -37.11
N VAL A 15 11.33 -31.40 -36.19
CA VAL A 15 11.24 -31.13 -34.76
C VAL A 15 11.97 -29.84 -34.39
N VAL A 16 13.16 -29.59 -34.95
CA VAL A 16 13.90 -28.34 -34.73
C VAL A 16 13.11 -27.15 -35.23
N VAL A 17 12.51 -27.18 -36.41
CA VAL A 17 11.70 -26.11 -36.97
C VAL A 17 10.45 -25.85 -36.10
N CYS A 18 9.76 -26.91 -35.66
CA CYS A 18 8.61 -26.77 -34.76
C CYS A 18 8.99 -26.12 -33.42
N PHE A 19 10.12 -26.54 -32.86
CA PHE A 19 10.61 -25.98 -31.59
C PHE A 19 11.03 -24.52 -31.72
N THR A 20 11.75 -24.13 -32.79
CA THR A 20 12.13 -22.75 -33.04
C THR A 20 10.90 -21.88 -33.32
N LEU A 21 9.92 -22.35 -34.05
CA LEU A 21 8.67 -21.64 -34.30
C LEU A 21 7.89 -21.42 -32.98
N GLY A 22 7.80 -22.44 -32.14
CA GLY A 22 7.18 -22.35 -30.81
C GLY A 22 7.89 -21.32 -29.91
N ALA A 23 9.21 -21.34 -29.89
CA ALA A 23 10.01 -20.36 -29.12
C ALA A 23 9.80 -18.92 -29.64
N VAL A 24 9.77 -18.71 -30.95
CA VAL A 24 9.49 -17.38 -31.55
C VAL A 24 8.10 -16.90 -31.19
N ILE A 25 7.08 -17.74 -31.24
CA ILE A 25 5.70 -17.38 -30.85
C ILE A 25 5.64 -16.96 -29.39
N LEU A 26 6.29 -17.67 -28.48
CA LEU A 26 6.34 -17.32 -27.05
C LEU A 26 7.04 -15.98 -26.82
N LEU A 27 8.17 -15.74 -27.47
CA LEU A 27 8.89 -14.48 -27.36
C LEU A 27 8.06 -13.29 -27.87
N VAL A 28 7.45 -13.45 -29.05
CA VAL A 28 6.60 -12.40 -29.64
C VAL A 28 5.37 -12.14 -28.77
N SER A 29 4.74 -13.17 -28.23
CA SER A 29 3.57 -13.01 -27.35
C SER A 29 3.91 -12.24 -26.08
N ASN A 30 5.02 -12.56 -25.42
CA ASN A 30 5.47 -11.84 -24.23
C ASN A 30 5.79 -10.38 -24.52
N PHE A 31 6.54 -10.12 -25.60
CA PHE A 31 6.92 -8.75 -25.99
C PHE A 31 5.70 -7.92 -26.39
N LEU A 32 4.77 -8.50 -27.14
CA LEU A 32 3.56 -7.82 -27.56
C LEU A 32 2.66 -7.47 -26.36
N THR A 33 2.51 -8.38 -25.42
CA THR A 33 1.72 -8.16 -24.20
C THR A 33 2.31 -7.01 -23.39
N GLU A 34 3.62 -6.98 -23.19
CA GLU A 34 4.27 -5.89 -22.46
C GLU A 34 4.09 -4.55 -23.17
N TYR A 35 4.30 -4.51 -24.47
CA TYR A 35 4.10 -3.29 -25.27
C TYR A 35 2.66 -2.77 -25.18
N MET A 36 1.66 -3.66 -25.31
CA MET A 36 0.25 -3.30 -25.21
C MET A 36 -0.13 -2.80 -23.83
N THR A 37 0.39 -3.41 -22.78
CA THR A 37 0.15 -2.99 -21.39
C THR A 37 0.72 -1.59 -21.13
N ARG A 38 1.96 -1.33 -21.52
CA ARG A 38 2.58 0.01 -21.41
C ARG A 38 1.79 1.07 -22.19
N ARG A 39 1.38 0.74 -23.41
CA ARG A 39 0.55 1.64 -24.23
C ARG A 39 -0.78 1.94 -23.56
N SER A 40 -1.45 0.91 -23.02
CA SER A 40 -2.70 1.07 -22.27
C SER A 40 -2.51 1.94 -21.02
N GLY A 41 -1.42 1.75 -20.27
CA GLY A 41 -1.10 2.59 -19.11
C GLY A 41 -0.95 4.07 -19.47
N ARG A 42 -0.22 4.37 -20.55
CA ARG A 42 -0.08 5.75 -21.04
C ARG A 42 -1.41 6.35 -21.51
N GLN A 43 -2.23 5.58 -22.21
CA GLN A 43 -3.56 6.04 -22.63
C GLN A 43 -4.47 6.32 -21.45
N ALA A 44 -4.46 5.46 -20.44
CA ALA A 44 -5.19 5.63 -19.19
C ALA A 44 -4.77 6.92 -18.45
N TYR A 45 -3.47 7.19 -18.37
CA TYR A 45 -2.95 8.42 -17.77
C TYR A 45 -3.55 9.67 -18.43
N TYR A 46 -3.51 9.76 -19.77
CA TYR A 46 -4.06 10.90 -20.51
C TYR A 46 -5.59 10.99 -20.45
N ALA A 47 -6.26 9.89 -20.15
CA ALA A 47 -7.70 9.86 -19.90
C ALA A 47 -8.07 10.21 -18.43
N GLY A 48 -7.07 10.43 -17.54
CA GLY A 48 -7.30 10.67 -16.12
C GLY A 48 -7.62 9.41 -15.31
N ASP A 49 -7.52 8.23 -15.94
CA ASP A 49 -7.67 6.94 -15.26
C ASP A 49 -6.34 6.52 -14.63
N TYR A 50 -6.04 7.16 -13.50
CA TYR A 50 -4.81 6.93 -12.76
C TYR A 50 -4.71 5.51 -12.21
N GLN A 51 -5.84 4.86 -11.91
CA GLN A 51 -5.88 3.48 -11.43
C GLN A 51 -5.36 2.50 -12.48
N THR A 52 -5.91 2.57 -13.69
CA THR A 52 -5.45 1.72 -14.80
C THR A 52 -4.03 2.06 -15.22
N CYS A 53 -3.63 3.34 -15.18
CA CYS A 53 -2.25 3.75 -15.44
C CYS A 53 -1.29 3.07 -14.45
N TYR A 54 -1.53 3.21 -13.15
CA TYR A 54 -0.72 2.62 -12.09
C TYR A 54 -0.60 1.10 -12.25
N GLN A 55 -1.73 0.40 -12.40
CA GLN A 55 -1.76 -1.06 -12.53
C GLN A 55 -0.98 -1.57 -13.74
N ASN A 56 -1.08 -0.89 -14.88
CA ASN A 56 -0.41 -1.31 -16.11
C ASN A 56 1.09 -1.01 -16.12
N LEU A 57 1.53 -0.01 -15.36
CA LEU A 57 2.94 0.37 -15.27
C LEU A 57 3.65 -0.25 -14.05
N PHE A 58 2.91 -0.72 -13.07
CA PHE A 58 3.46 -1.34 -11.86
C PHE A 58 4.39 -2.52 -12.16
N GLY A 59 5.57 -2.51 -11.55
CA GLY A 59 6.57 -3.59 -11.68
C GLY A 59 7.20 -3.71 -13.07
N LYS A 60 7.05 -2.70 -13.94
CA LYS A 60 7.71 -2.64 -15.25
C LYS A 60 9.02 -1.86 -15.17
N ASP A 61 9.91 -2.12 -16.11
CA ASP A 61 11.09 -1.29 -16.32
C ASP A 61 10.68 -0.02 -17.09
N LEU A 62 10.43 1.06 -16.35
CA LEU A 62 9.83 2.29 -16.87
C LEU A 62 10.90 3.22 -17.44
N ASN A 63 10.60 3.82 -18.59
CA ASN A 63 11.38 4.97 -19.05
C ASN A 63 10.98 6.23 -18.24
N GLU A 64 11.74 7.31 -18.39
CA GLU A 64 11.56 8.57 -17.64
C GLU A 64 10.11 9.10 -17.72
N THR A 65 9.53 9.10 -18.92
CA THR A 65 8.14 9.56 -19.12
C THR A 65 7.13 8.66 -18.41
N GLU A 66 7.30 7.35 -18.50
CA GLU A 66 6.43 6.38 -17.83
C GLU A 66 6.59 6.43 -16.30
N GLN A 67 7.81 6.73 -15.82
CA GLN A 67 8.06 6.92 -14.39
C GLN A 67 7.29 8.13 -13.86
N ILE A 68 7.29 9.26 -14.58
CA ILE A 68 6.49 10.43 -14.22
C ILE A 68 4.99 10.08 -14.16
N MET A 69 4.47 9.38 -15.18
CA MET A 69 3.06 8.98 -15.23
C MET A 69 2.71 8.05 -14.07
N TYR A 70 3.57 7.08 -13.78
CA TYR A 70 3.41 6.13 -12.68
C TYR A 70 3.39 6.84 -11.33
N SER A 71 4.42 7.63 -11.02
CA SER A 71 4.58 8.28 -9.72
C SER A 71 3.53 9.38 -9.48
N LYS A 72 3.12 10.10 -10.53
CA LYS A 72 1.98 11.01 -10.43
C LYS A 72 0.67 10.25 -10.15
N SER A 73 0.42 9.16 -10.85
CA SER A 73 -0.75 8.31 -10.61
C SER A 73 -0.76 7.74 -9.19
N GLU A 74 0.39 7.25 -8.71
CA GLU A 74 0.58 6.74 -7.36
C GLU A 74 0.23 7.78 -6.30
N SER A 75 0.77 9.01 -6.42
CA SER A 75 0.48 10.12 -5.49
C SER A 75 -1.01 10.43 -5.40
N ILE A 76 -1.69 10.51 -6.55
CA ILE A 76 -3.12 10.79 -6.62
C ILE A 76 -3.96 9.64 -6.04
N LEU A 77 -3.55 8.40 -6.29
CA LEU A 77 -4.25 7.23 -5.75
C LEU A 77 -4.07 7.09 -4.25
N THR A 78 -2.90 7.46 -3.71
CA THR A 78 -2.61 7.42 -2.28
C THR A 78 -3.57 8.34 -1.51
N ILE A 79 -3.70 9.60 -1.91
CA ILE A 79 -4.63 10.51 -1.21
C ILE A 79 -6.10 10.09 -1.38
N ARG A 80 -6.48 9.57 -2.54
CA ARG A 80 -7.83 9.07 -2.79
C ARG A 80 -8.14 7.75 -2.09
N MET A 81 -7.12 7.00 -1.67
CA MET A 81 -7.30 5.80 -0.88
C MET A 81 -7.98 6.12 0.46
N TRP A 82 -7.51 7.14 1.17
CA TRP A 82 -8.10 7.59 2.44
C TRP A 82 -9.57 8.00 2.31
N LEU A 83 -9.91 8.71 1.24
CA LEU A 83 -11.32 9.05 0.97
C LEU A 83 -12.19 7.81 0.71
N ARG A 84 -11.67 6.82 -0.01
CA ARG A 84 -12.39 5.56 -0.26
C ARG A 84 -12.54 4.73 1.02
N GLU A 85 -11.52 4.67 1.85
CA GLU A 85 -11.59 4.00 3.15
C GLU A 85 -12.62 4.67 4.05
N TYR A 86 -12.62 6.00 4.12
CA TYR A 86 -13.64 6.78 4.78
C TYR A 86 -15.05 6.41 4.30
N ASP A 87 -15.27 6.38 2.98
CA ASP A 87 -16.58 6.05 2.40
C ASP A 87 -17.02 4.61 2.76
N VAL A 88 -16.08 3.65 2.77
CA VAL A 88 -16.35 2.27 3.17
C VAL A 88 -16.80 2.23 4.63
N PHE A 89 -16.04 2.82 5.54
CA PHE A 89 -16.35 2.81 6.96
C PHE A 89 -17.65 3.53 7.30
N VAL A 90 -17.93 4.66 6.64
CA VAL A 90 -19.25 5.34 6.79
C VAL A 90 -20.39 4.45 6.34
N ASN A 91 -20.25 3.73 5.22
CA ASN A 91 -21.29 2.82 4.74
C ASN A 91 -21.49 1.60 5.66
N GLU A 92 -20.46 1.19 6.40
CA GLU A 92 -20.52 0.14 7.40
C GLU A 92 -21.03 0.63 8.78
N GLY A 93 -21.18 1.95 8.95
CA GLY A 93 -21.56 2.56 10.22
C GLY A 93 -20.42 2.64 11.24
N SER A 94 -19.19 2.47 10.80
CA SER A 94 -17.96 2.46 11.62
C SER A 94 -17.36 3.87 11.70
N GLU A 95 -17.98 4.75 12.47
CA GLU A 95 -17.59 6.18 12.55
C GLU A 95 -16.18 6.39 13.14
N LEU A 96 -15.71 5.48 13.99
CA LEU A 96 -14.37 5.56 14.56
C LEU A 96 -13.31 5.37 13.46
N GLU A 97 -13.43 4.30 12.71
CA GLU A 97 -12.53 3.97 11.61
C GLU A 97 -12.64 4.99 10.46
N ALA A 98 -13.84 5.52 10.25
CA ALA A 98 -14.06 6.57 9.27
C ALA A 98 -13.30 7.86 9.63
N LEU A 99 -13.38 8.31 10.88
CA LEU A 99 -12.61 9.48 11.33
C LEU A 99 -11.12 9.19 11.36
N ASP A 100 -10.72 7.99 11.79
CA ASP A 100 -9.32 7.56 11.82
C ASP A 100 -8.68 7.63 10.43
N SER A 101 -9.35 7.13 9.38
CA SER A 101 -8.83 7.18 8.01
C SER A 101 -8.57 8.60 7.52
N LEU A 102 -9.43 9.56 7.86
CA LEU A 102 -9.21 10.97 7.51
C LEU A 102 -8.07 11.61 8.31
N LEU A 103 -7.93 11.29 9.59
CA LEU A 103 -6.83 11.78 10.42
C LEU A 103 -5.48 11.19 9.99
N GLN A 104 -5.47 9.93 9.54
CA GLN A 104 -4.28 9.33 8.94
C GLN A 104 -3.86 10.05 7.66
N ALA A 105 -4.82 10.42 6.82
CA ALA A 105 -4.54 11.27 5.65
C ALA A 105 -3.93 12.62 6.05
N VAL A 106 -4.42 13.26 7.12
CA VAL A 106 -3.85 14.52 7.65
C VAL A 106 -2.41 14.32 8.13
N HIS A 107 -2.14 13.18 8.80
CA HIS A 107 -0.80 12.84 9.27
C HIS A 107 0.19 12.68 8.10
N ASP A 108 -0.22 11.95 7.06
CA ASP A 108 0.67 11.56 5.97
C ASP A 108 0.79 12.63 4.87
N TYR A 109 -0.15 13.58 4.83
CA TYR A 109 -0.21 14.62 3.79
C TYR A 109 1.10 15.37 3.55
N PRO A 110 1.87 15.84 4.56
CA PRO A 110 3.11 16.58 4.32
C PRO A 110 4.15 15.77 3.55
N SER A 111 4.29 14.49 3.86
CA SER A 111 5.19 13.56 3.19
C SER A 111 4.72 13.28 1.75
N LEU A 112 3.43 13.04 1.60
CA LEU A 112 2.82 12.81 0.28
C LEU A 112 2.93 14.04 -0.61
N LEU A 113 2.70 15.25 -0.07
CA LEU A 113 2.83 16.49 -0.83
C LEU A 113 4.26 16.71 -1.32
N THR A 114 5.26 16.41 -0.49
CA THR A 114 6.67 16.47 -0.87
C THR A 114 6.95 15.56 -2.06
N TYR A 115 6.54 14.29 -1.97
CA TYR A 115 6.67 13.32 -3.06
C TYR A 115 5.88 13.74 -4.31
N ALA A 116 4.63 14.17 -4.15
CA ALA A 116 3.78 14.62 -5.25
C ALA A 116 4.36 15.83 -6.01
N THR A 117 5.08 16.72 -5.30
CA THR A 117 5.72 17.89 -5.90
C THR A 117 6.84 17.48 -6.86
N GLU A 118 7.60 16.44 -6.56
CA GLU A 118 8.66 15.91 -7.44
C GLU A 118 8.09 15.41 -8.78
N TRP A 119 6.84 14.97 -8.77
CA TRP A 119 6.18 14.35 -9.94
C TRP A 119 5.06 15.21 -10.54
N ASN A 120 4.99 16.52 -10.21
CA ASN A 120 3.97 17.46 -10.68
C ASN A 120 2.53 16.98 -10.42
N ALA A 121 2.28 16.41 -9.24
CA ALA A 121 0.97 15.95 -8.76
C ALA A 121 0.40 16.79 -7.62
N GLN A 122 1.10 17.88 -7.21
CA GLN A 122 0.76 18.67 -6.03
C GLN A 122 -0.65 19.27 -6.09
N ASP A 123 -1.11 19.70 -7.28
CA ASP A 123 -2.41 20.34 -7.42
C ASP A 123 -3.55 19.34 -7.19
N GLU A 124 -3.47 18.15 -7.78
CA GLU A 124 -4.46 17.09 -7.64
C GLU A 124 -4.48 16.52 -6.20
N VAL A 125 -3.29 16.37 -5.59
CA VAL A 125 -3.16 15.89 -4.21
C VAL A 125 -3.70 16.94 -3.24
N THR A 126 -3.40 18.23 -3.46
CA THR A 126 -3.92 19.33 -2.64
C THR A 126 -5.44 19.45 -2.76
N ALA A 127 -5.99 19.33 -3.97
CA ALA A 127 -7.44 19.36 -4.16
C ALA A 127 -8.14 18.24 -3.39
N ALA A 128 -7.64 17.00 -3.49
CA ALA A 128 -8.19 15.87 -2.74
C ALA A 128 -8.03 16.04 -1.21
N PHE A 129 -6.95 16.66 -0.75
CA PHE A 129 -6.77 16.98 0.66
C PHE A 129 -7.77 18.03 1.16
N GLN A 130 -8.13 19.01 0.34
CA GLN A 130 -9.19 19.95 0.68
C GLN A 130 -10.55 19.27 0.85
N ASP A 131 -10.84 18.23 0.06
CA ASP A 131 -12.06 17.42 0.26
C ASP A 131 -12.03 16.72 1.64
N ILE A 132 -10.90 16.19 2.07
CA ILE A 132 -10.71 15.62 3.41
C ILE A 132 -10.95 16.66 4.50
N LEU A 133 -10.34 17.84 4.38
CA LEU A 133 -10.52 18.93 5.35
C LEU A 133 -11.98 19.42 5.40
N ASN A 134 -12.67 19.46 4.27
CA ASN A 134 -14.08 19.80 4.22
C ASN A 134 -14.95 18.77 4.96
N ILE A 135 -14.67 17.48 4.81
CA ILE A 135 -15.37 16.42 5.55
C ILE A 135 -15.11 16.55 7.05
N LEU A 136 -13.84 16.74 7.46
CA LEU A 136 -13.47 16.94 8.86
C LEU A 136 -14.19 18.15 9.47
N ALA A 137 -14.26 19.27 8.77
CA ALA A 137 -14.93 20.46 9.24
C ALA A 137 -16.46 20.31 9.30
N GLN A 138 -17.08 19.73 8.27
CA GLN A 138 -18.55 19.68 8.16
C GLN A 138 -19.16 18.57 9.00
N LYS A 139 -18.58 17.38 8.99
CA LYS A 139 -19.13 16.23 9.69
C LYS A 139 -18.61 16.12 11.13
N TYR A 140 -17.30 16.31 11.32
CA TYR A 140 -16.66 16.11 12.61
C TYR A 140 -16.34 17.39 13.37
N GLN A 141 -16.68 18.55 12.81
CA GLN A 141 -16.48 19.88 13.39
C GLN A 141 -15.03 20.13 13.83
N LEU A 142 -14.08 19.51 13.15
CA LEU A 142 -12.65 19.67 13.37
C LEU A 142 -12.08 20.71 12.43
N SER A 143 -11.38 21.72 13.00
CA SER A 143 -10.53 22.62 12.21
C SER A 143 -9.29 21.87 11.71
N GLN A 144 -8.63 22.41 10.69
CA GLN A 144 -7.38 21.85 10.20
C GLN A 144 -6.32 21.74 11.30
N GLU A 145 -6.17 22.77 12.14
CA GLU A 145 -5.20 22.78 13.22
C GLU A 145 -5.50 21.70 14.27
N GLU A 146 -6.78 21.49 14.58
CA GLU A 146 -7.17 20.48 15.54
C GLU A 146 -7.01 19.07 14.99
N ALA A 147 -7.35 18.86 13.73
CA ALA A 147 -7.09 17.60 13.04
C ALA A 147 -5.59 17.27 12.99
N GLN A 148 -4.74 18.25 12.70
CA GLN A 148 -3.28 18.08 12.72
C GLN A 148 -2.76 17.79 14.13
N ARG A 149 -3.30 18.44 15.16
CA ARG A 149 -2.94 18.18 16.55
C ARG A 149 -3.26 16.75 16.96
N ILE A 150 -4.46 16.26 16.64
CA ILE A 150 -4.88 14.89 16.95
C ILE A 150 -4.05 13.89 16.15
N ALA A 151 -3.92 14.09 14.85
CA ALA A 151 -3.13 13.24 13.96
C ALA A 151 -1.65 13.14 14.34
N GLY A 152 -1.10 14.16 15.02
CA GLY A 152 0.27 14.20 15.52
C GLY A 152 0.51 13.51 16.86
N ILE A 153 -0.53 12.95 17.52
CA ILE A 153 -0.38 12.26 18.81
C ILE A 153 0.31 10.92 18.60
N SER A 154 1.49 10.74 19.14
CA SER A 154 2.28 9.51 19.01
C SER A 154 1.84 8.39 19.97
N ASN A 155 1.16 8.73 21.08
CA ASN A 155 0.65 7.74 22.01
C ASN A 155 -0.69 7.18 21.53
N ASN A 156 -0.75 5.89 21.20
CA ASN A 156 -1.94 5.27 20.63
C ASN A 156 -3.16 5.34 21.56
N VAL A 157 -2.98 5.25 22.88
CA VAL A 157 -4.09 5.35 23.84
C VAL A 157 -4.65 6.76 23.86
N GLU A 158 -3.77 7.75 23.96
CA GLU A 158 -4.16 9.18 23.92
C GLU A 158 -4.80 9.55 22.58
N TYR A 159 -4.25 9.08 21.46
CA TYR A 159 -4.83 9.27 20.14
C TYR A 159 -6.26 8.73 20.08
N THR A 160 -6.46 7.46 20.43
CA THR A 160 -7.76 6.81 20.41
C THR A 160 -8.77 7.53 21.33
N GLN A 161 -8.34 7.95 22.52
CA GLN A 161 -9.18 8.73 23.43
C GLN A 161 -9.63 10.05 22.82
N ASN A 162 -8.74 10.79 22.14
CA ASN A 162 -9.08 12.03 21.46
C ASN A 162 -10.09 11.80 20.32
N VAL A 163 -9.90 10.76 19.50
CA VAL A 163 -10.82 10.41 18.42
C VAL A 163 -12.20 10.04 18.97
N MET A 164 -12.27 9.19 19.99
CA MET A 164 -13.51 8.83 20.68
C MET A 164 -14.21 10.03 21.30
N GLN A 165 -13.46 10.95 21.90
CA GLN A 165 -13.99 12.18 22.50
C GLN A 165 -14.67 13.09 21.45
N VAL A 166 -14.07 13.22 20.26
CA VAL A 166 -14.67 13.96 19.15
C VAL A 166 -16.01 13.35 18.76
N LEU A 167 -16.05 12.05 18.56
CA LEU A 167 -17.28 11.35 18.16
C LEU A 167 -18.35 11.37 19.25
N GLN A 168 -17.96 11.26 20.51
CA GLN A 168 -18.89 11.33 21.65
C GLN A 168 -19.52 12.72 21.77
N ASN A 169 -18.74 13.80 21.59
CA ASN A 169 -19.22 15.16 21.60
C ASN A 169 -20.26 15.44 20.50
N LEU A 170 -20.16 14.71 19.39
CA LEU A 170 -21.06 14.79 18.24
C LEU A 170 -22.28 13.82 18.35
N GLY A 171 -22.30 12.96 19.36
CA GLY A 171 -23.31 11.90 19.49
C GLY A 171 -23.20 10.79 18.45
N LEU A 172 -22.02 10.64 17.82
CA LEU A 172 -21.73 9.64 16.81
C LEU A 172 -21.21 8.32 17.39
N GLY A 173 -21.09 8.22 18.71
CA GLY A 173 -20.70 7.01 19.43
C GLY A 173 -20.77 7.20 20.93
N SER A 174 -20.86 6.10 21.68
CA SER A 174 -20.79 6.09 23.12
C SER A 174 -19.77 5.04 23.56
N TRP A 175 -18.67 5.50 24.15
CA TRP A 175 -17.64 4.64 24.74
C TRP A 175 -17.48 4.96 26.20
N GLU A 176 -17.46 3.93 27.06
CA GLU A 176 -17.04 4.07 28.42
C GLU A 176 -15.51 4.01 28.47
N PHE A 177 -14.86 5.12 28.77
CA PHE A 177 -13.44 5.11 29.07
C PHE A 177 -13.26 4.37 30.39
N PRO A 178 -12.39 3.36 30.50
CA PRO A 178 -12.01 2.84 31.78
C PRO A 178 -11.47 4.03 32.60
N GLU A 179 -12.13 4.35 33.73
CA GLU A 179 -11.68 5.40 34.63
C GLU A 179 -10.22 5.12 34.94
N GLY A 180 -9.34 6.03 34.47
CA GLY A 180 -7.92 5.89 34.60
C GLY A 180 -7.55 5.73 36.06
N ASN A 181 -6.99 4.60 36.42
CA ASN A 181 -6.31 4.41 37.68
C ASN A 181 -5.09 5.38 37.68
N THR A 182 -5.34 6.62 38.13
CA THR A 182 -4.31 7.63 38.39
C THR A 182 -3.58 7.27 39.69
N GLN A 183 -3.09 6.03 39.79
CA GLN A 183 -2.17 5.59 40.85
C GLN A 183 -1.23 4.57 40.26
N ASP A 184 -0.12 5.05 39.69
CA ASP A 184 1.18 4.42 39.74
C ASP A 184 2.25 5.45 39.34
N LYS A 185 2.39 6.46 40.17
CA LYS A 185 3.69 7.02 40.51
C LYS A 185 4.13 6.28 41.75
N ASP A 186 4.97 5.28 41.60
CA ASP A 186 5.89 4.66 42.52
C ASP A 186 5.93 3.15 42.27
N ALA A 187 6.60 2.75 41.19
CA ALA A 187 7.17 1.42 41.13
C ALA A 187 8.65 1.57 40.81
N GLU A 188 9.33 1.85 41.90
CA GLU A 188 10.76 1.72 42.09
C GLU A 188 11.21 0.32 41.68
N GLN A 189 12.31 0.31 40.97
CA GLN A 189 13.19 -0.79 40.62
C GLN A 189 13.11 -2.01 41.55
N THR A 190 12.79 -3.16 40.96
CA THR A 190 13.34 -4.42 41.45
C THR A 190 13.76 -5.24 40.25
N THR A 191 15.03 -5.11 39.93
CA THR A 191 15.81 -6.01 39.10
C THR A 191 15.91 -7.35 39.81
N GLU A 192 15.16 -8.35 39.42
CA GLU A 192 15.51 -9.74 39.65
C GLU A 192 15.81 -10.42 38.33
N ALA A 193 17.08 -10.60 38.11
CA ALA A 193 17.65 -11.38 37.02
C ALA A 193 17.28 -12.86 37.23
N VAL A 194 16.36 -13.37 36.42
CA VAL A 194 16.22 -14.81 36.23
C VAL A 194 17.09 -15.17 35.01
N SER A 195 18.27 -15.68 35.33
CA SER A 195 19.17 -16.32 34.36
C SER A 195 18.63 -17.71 34.03
N GLU A 196 17.99 -17.88 32.90
CA GLU A 196 17.82 -19.20 32.30
C GLU A 196 19.14 -19.64 31.65
N PRO A 197 19.61 -20.88 31.89
CA PRO A 197 20.83 -21.39 31.28
C PRO A 197 20.60 -21.71 29.81
N LEU A 198 21.56 -21.29 28.96
CA LEU A 198 21.65 -21.68 27.56
C LEU A 198 21.66 -23.20 27.39
N PRO A 199 20.99 -23.77 26.40
CA PRO A 199 21.17 -25.18 26.02
C PRO A 199 22.54 -25.38 25.37
N ASP A 200 23.16 -26.53 25.74
CA ASP A 200 24.47 -26.99 25.28
C ASP A 200 24.55 -27.10 23.76
N PRO A 201 25.71 -26.81 23.14
CA PRO A 201 25.91 -27.00 21.72
C PRO A 201 25.97 -28.49 21.35
N LEU A 202 25.27 -28.83 20.25
CA LEU A 202 25.28 -30.15 19.62
C LEU A 202 26.72 -30.54 19.21
N PRO A 203 27.13 -31.82 19.33
CA PRO A 203 28.46 -32.28 18.97
C PRO A 203 28.72 -32.23 17.47
N GLU A 204 29.87 -31.68 17.11
CA GLU A 204 30.42 -31.74 15.75
C GLU A 204 30.62 -33.19 15.32
N GLU A 205 29.91 -33.57 14.24
CA GLU A 205 30.16 -34.84 13.58
C GLU A 205 31.33 -34.67 12.61
N SER A 206 32.45 -35.15 13.07
CA SER A 206 33.73 -35.17 12.38
C SER A 206 33.64 -36.02 11.09
N ALA A 207 34.05 -35.41 9.98
CA ALA A 207 34.33 -36.04 8.73
C ALA A 207 35.16 -37.33 8.87
N ILE A 208 34.73 -38.41 8.23
CA ILE A 208 35.60 -39.50 7.84
C ILE A 208 35.56 -39.62 6.32
N LEU A 209 36.67 -39.17 5.74
CA LEU A 209 37.15 -39.56 4.42
C LEU A 209 37.54 -41.05 4.42
N GLN A 210 36.95 -41.88 3.57
CA GLN A 210 37.68 -42.88 2.81
C GLN A 210 36.87 -43.21 1.53
#